data_87f1fa6d03e2bf360c10e8675d7b7080
#
_entry.id   87f1fa6d03e2bf360c10e8675d7b7080
#
_cell.length_a   1.000
_cell.length_b   1.000
_cell.length_c   1.000
_cell.angle_alpha   90.00
_cell.angle_beta   90.00
_cell.angle_gamma   90.00
#
_symmetry.space_group_name_H-M   'P 1'
#
loop_
_entity.id
_entity.type
_entity.pdbx_description
1 polymer ?
#
loop_
_entity_poly.entity_id
_entity_poly.type
_entity_poly.pdbx_seq_one_letter_code
_entity_poly.pdbx_strand_id
1 'polypeptide(L)'
;MSAQQKKKKKNNSRLYILIAAVVLLIVMIVLIAVKCSGGKKNPDADSTSGESSLQSLEAADIDPLTGLSGFKAQGKRPIAVVVNNSKPARPQWGLCTPDIVFEGVTEAGITRMLWLYSDINKIPDKVGSLRSARHDFVEIAEGLDAIFVHWGGSKYAYSAISERNVDDLDGRSYLGRYFFRDKERTNVAIEHRGYTTREAIDKGLTKLDIRRDIKSGYQSPFAFVSESSPRTPAGGACSRI
;
A
#
# COMPACT_ATOMS: atom_id res chain seq x y z
N MET A 1 22.03 41.48 43.56
CA MET A 1 21.14 40.73 42.66
C MET A 1 19.84 41.52 42.54
N SER A 2 19.48 41.90 41.33
CA SER A 2 18.34 42.79 41.02
C SER A 2 17.01 42.04 41.25
N ALA A 3 15.97 42.79 41.64
CA ALA A 3 14.62 42.25 41.86
C ALA A 3 14.05 41.46 40.64
N GLN A 4 14.53 41.80 39.45
CA GLN A 4 14.17 41.06 38.21
C GLN A 4 14.76 39.63 38.17
N GLN A 5 15.96 39.38 38.72
CA GLN A 5 16.53 38.04 38.78
C GLN A 5 15.78 37.12 39.76
N LYS A 6 15.28 37.66 40.88
CA LYS A 6 14.45 36.90 41.82
C LYS A 6 13.09 36.52 41.25
N LYS A 7 12.46 37.37 40.41
CA LYS A 7 11.17 37.11 39.77
C LYS A 7 11.27 36.02 38.68
N LYS A 8 12.39 35.97 37.91
CA LYS A 8 12.68 34.96 36.89
C LYS A 8 12.91 33.56 37.51
N LYS A 9 13.60 33.50 38.66
CA LYS A 9 13.87 32.25 39.37
C LYS A 9 12.58 31.64 39.99
N LYS A 10 11.63 32.47 40.43
CA LYS A 10 10.37 32.04 41.02
C LYS A 10 9.39 31.52 39.95
N ASN A 11 9.42 32.04 38.72
CA ASN A 11 8.59 31.56 37.60
C ASN A 11 9.04 30.18 37.09
N ASN A 12 10.34 29.94 37.02
CA ASN A 12 10.87 28.64 36.57
C ASN A 12 10.54 27.52 37.57
N SER A 13 10.58 27.81 38.87
CA SER A 13 10.23 26.86 39.91
C SER A 13 8.76 26.37 39.78
N ARG A 14 7.83 27.27 39.48
CA ARG A 14 6.42 26.89 39.24
C ARG A 14 6.25 26.05 37.97
N LEU A 15 7.04 26.35 36.94
CA LEU A 15 7.03 25.56 35.71
C LEU A 15 7.53 24.11 35.95
N TYR A 16 8.59 23.94 36.70
CA TYR A 16 9.11 22.60 37.06
C TYR A 16 8.14 21.80 37.93
N ILE A 17 7.43 22.45 38.84
CA ILE A 17 6.36 21.80 39.63
C ILE A 17 5.21 21.33 38.75
N LEU A 18 4.78 22.12 37.77
CA LEU A 18 3.74 21.76 36.81
C LEU A 18 4.18 20.56 35.94
N ILE A 19 5.39 20.58 35.43
CA ILE A 19 5.94 19.47 34.61
C ILE A 19 6.01 18.19 35.46
N ALA A 20 6.48 18.25 36.70
CA ALA A 20 6.53 17.09 37.58
C ALA A 20 5.13 16.52 37.88
N ALA A 21 4.14 17.39 38.09
CA ALA A 21 2.74 16.95 38.32
C ALA A 21 2.14 16.25 37.08
N VAL A 22 2.43 16.76 35.88
CA VAL A 22 1.95 16.14 34.61
C VAL A 22 2.60 14.77 34.40
N VAL A 23 3.92 14.64 34.66
CA VAL A 23 4.63 13.36 34.57
C VAL A 23 4.07 12.34 35.55
N LEU A 24 3.77 12.76 36.78
CA LEU A 24 3.19 11.89 37.81
C LEU A 24 1.80 11.41 37.42
N LEU A 25 0.99 12.28 36.79
CA LEU A 25 -0.34 11.94 36.30
C LEU A 25 -0.29 10.91 35.17
N ILE A 26 0.66 11.07 34.24
CA ILE A 26 0.88 10.12 33.15
C ILE A 26 1.31 8.75 33.70
N VAL A 27 2.21 8.69 34.66
CA VAL A 27 2.65 7.44 35.30
C VAL A 27 1.49 6.76 36.02
N MET A 28 0.62 7.51 36.70
CA MET A 28 -0.59 6.98 37.33
C MET A 28 -1.55 6.35 36.32
N ILE A 29 -1.78 7.01 35.16
CA ILE A 29 -2.66 6.49 34.11
C ILE A 29 -2.10 5.18 33.55
N VAL A 30 -0.78 5.10 33.30
CA VAL A 30 -0.12 3.88 32.82
C VAL A 30 -0.24 2.74 33.82
N LEU A 31 -0.06 3.00 35.11
CA LEU A 31 -0.19 1.99 36.16
C LEU A 31 -1.64 1.47 36.34
N ILE A 32 -2.64 2.33 36.12
CA ILE A 32 -4.05 1.93 36.10
C ILE A 32 -4.36 1.05 34.88
N ALA A 33 -3.85 1.40 33.71
CA ALA A 33 -4.04 0.62 32.49
C ALA A 33 -3.43 -0.79 32.57
N VAL A 34 -2.27 -0.94 33.21
CA VAL A 34 -1.64 -2.25 33.45
C VAL A 34 -2.42 -3.12 34.46
N LYS A 35 -3.10 -2.51 35.44
CA LYS A 35 -3.85 -3.24 36.45
C LYS A 35 -5.22 -3.73 35.99
N CYS A 36 -5.79 -3.19 34.91
CA CYS A 36 -7.07 -3.62 34.32
C CYS A 36 -6.96 -4.79 33.33
N SER A 37 -5.76 -5.31 33.06
CA SER A 37 -5.54 -6.43 32.13
C SER A 37 -5.50 -7.82 32.77
N GLY A 38 -6.03 -7.98 33.97
CA GLY A 38 -6.12 -9.25 34.69
C GLY A 38 -7.54 -9.84 34.67
N GLY A 39 -7.95 -10.43 33.54
CA GLY A 39 -9.24 -11.11 33.40
C GLY A 39 -9.25 -12.52 34.05
N LYS A 40 -10.19 -12.75 34.93
CA LYS A 40 -10.46 -14.01 35.63
C LYS A 40 -10.88 -15.13 34.68
N LYS A 41 -10.29 -16.32 34.84
CA LYS A 41 -10.82 -17.60 34.35
C LYS A 41 -12.00 -18.03 35.20
N ASN A 42 -13.11 -18.40 34.57
CA ASN A 42 -14.15 -19.25 35.16
C ASN A 42 -14.16 -20.60 34.46
N PRO A 43 -14.25 -21.72 35.15
CA PRO A 43 -14.45 -23.04 34.57
C PRO A 43 -15.96 -23.39 34.50
N ASP A 44 -16.26 -24.31 33.53
CA ASP A 44 -17.46 -25.11 33.36
C ASP A 44 -18.70 -24.46 32.72
N ALA A 45 -18.92 -24.83 31.46
CA ALA A 45 -20.19 -25.35 30.95
C ALA A 45 -19.96 -26.01 29.56
N ASP A 46 -20.13 -27.32 29.60
CA ASP A 46 -20.27 -28.21 28.43
C ASP A 46 -21.55 -27.86 27.64
N SER A 47 -21.42 -27.64 26.35
CA SER A 47 -22.47 -27.90 25.37
C SER A 47 -21.89 -27.91 23.94
N THR A 48 -21.90 -29.13 23.44
CA THR A 48 -21.70 -29.54 22.04
C THR A 48 -22.51 -28.71 21.06
N SER A 49 -21.84 -27.97 20.22
CA SER A 49 -22.33 -27.56 18.90
C SER A 49 -21.16 -27.40 17.95
N GLY A 50 -21.21 -28.11 16.83
CA GLY A 50 -20.12 -28.19 15.85
C GLY A 50 -19.78 -26.83 15.26
N GLU A 51 -18.82 -26.16 15.84
CA GLU A 51 -18.09 -25.09 15.21
C GLU A 51 -17.05 -25.73 14.31
N SER A 52 -17.32 -25.62 13.01
CA SER A 52 -16.32 -25.77 11.98
C SER A 52 -15.07 -25.02 12.40
N SER A 53 -14.06 -25.74 12.80
CA SER A 53 -12.71 -25.21 12.98
C SER A 53 -12.25 -24.68 11.62
N LEU A 54 -12.55 -23.42 11.34
CA LEU A 54 -11.74 -22.61 10.46
C LEU A 54 -10.38 -22.54 11.15
N GLN A 55 -9.54 -23.56 10.90
CA GLN A 55 -8.14 -23.45 11.15
C GLN A 55 -7.71 -22.16 10.46
N SER A 56 -7.41 -21.17 11.27
CA SER A 56 -6.64 -20.04 10.85
C SER A 56 -5.35 -20.62 10.27
N LEU A 57 -5.33 -20.85 8.98
CA LEU A 57 -4.08 -20.97 8.23
C LEU A 57 -3.29 -19.78 8.70
N GLU A 58 -2.17 -20.02 9.36
CA GLU A 58 -1.32 -18.96 9.85
C GLU A 58 -1.10 -18.03 8.65
N ALA A 59 -1.61 -16.80 8.76
CA ALA A 59 -1.64 -15.81 7.69
C ALA A 59 -0.21 -15.38 7.24
N ALA A 60 0.80 -16.06 7.80
CA ALA A 60 2.20 -15.72 7.67
C ALA A 60 2.83 -16.09 6.31
N ASP A 61 2.15 -16.84 5.45
CA ASP A 61 2.79 -17.39 4.24
C ASP A 61 1.92 -17.28 2.97
N ILE A 62 0.84 -16.48 3.03
CA ILE A 62 -0.08 -16.31 1.90
C ILE A 62 0.14 -14.97 1.22
N ASP A 63 0.28 -14.99 -0.10
CA ASP A 63 0.35 -13.78 -0.92
C ASP A 63 -0.96 -12.99 -0.83
N PRO A 64 -0.93 -11.72 -0.39
CA PRO A 64 -2.12 -10.92 -0.13
C PRO A 64 -2.89 -10.55 -1.40
N LEU A 65 -2.32 -10.71 -2.59
CA LEU A 65 -2.97 -10.42 -3.87
C LEU A 65 -3.51 -11.67 -4.55
N THR A 66 -2.86 -12.83 -4.39
CA THR A 66 -3.19 -14.04 -5.14
C THR A 66 -3.74 -15.18 -4.29
N GLY A 67 -3.53 -15.14 -2.98
CA GLY A 67 -3.91 -16.22 -2.08
C GLY A 67 -2.98 -17.46 -2.16
N LEU A 68 -1.90 -17.39 -2.91
CA LEU A 68 -0.95 -18.50 -3.04
C LEU A 68 -0.05 -18.58 -1.83
N SER A 69 0.26 -19.82 -1.40
CA SER A 69 1.20 -20.10 -0.31
C SER A 69 2.66 -19.89 -0.75
N GLY A 70 3.56 -19.78 0.22
CA GLY A 70 5.00 -19.61 -0.02
C GLY A 70 5.43 -18.15 -0.22
N PHE A 71 4.58 -17.19 0.13
CA PHE A 71 4.89 -15.77 0.04
C PHE A 71 5.91 -15.36 1.12
N LYS A 72 6.99 -14.67 0.72
CA LYS A 72 8.10 -14.31 1.61
C LYS A 72 8.16 -12.83 2.00
N ALA A 73 7.34 -11.98 1.39
CA ALA A 73 7.34 -10.53 1.62
C ALA A 73 6.18 -10.07 2.50
N GLN A 74 5.86 -10.85 3.56
CA GLN A 74 4.78 -10.51 4.49
C GLN A 74 4.96 -9.13 5.08
N GLY A 75 3.83 -8.44 5.26
CA GLY A 75 3.79 -7.10 5.82
C GLY A 75 4.37 -6.02 4.90
N LYS A 76 4.81 -6.35 3.68
CA LYS A 76 5.27 -5.37 2.70
C LYS A 76 4.12 -4.87 1.85
N ARG A 77 4.21 -3.60 1.46
CA ARG A 77 3.22 -2.95 0.59
C ARG A 77 3.34 -3.46 -0.83
N PRO A 78 2.21 -3.74 -1.50
CA PRO A 78 2.20 -3.99 -2.93
C PRO A 78 2.70 -2.76 -3.72
N ILE A 79 3.14 -3.01 -4.95
CA ILE A 79 3.50 -1.97 -5.91
C ILE A 79 2.44 -1.95 -7.01
N ALA A 80 1.86 -0.78 -7.27
CA ALA A 80 0.85 -0.55 -8.29
C ALA A 80 1.42 0.31 -9.43
N VAL A 81 1.55 -0.24 -10.62
CA VAL A 81 2.21 0.40 -11.77
C VAL A 81 1.21 0.72 -12.86
N VAL A 82 1.10 1.99 -13.26
CA VAL A 82 0.21 2.41 -14.36
C VAL A 82 0.86 2.17 -15.71
N VAL A 83 0.28 1.27 -16.49
CA VAL A 83 0.80 0.81 -17.77
C VAL A 83 -0.14 1.18 -18.92
N ASN A 84 0.46 1.60 -20.03
CA ASN A 84 -0.24 1.99 -21.25
C ASN A 84 -0.76 0.77 -22.00
N ASN A 85 -2.03 0.78 -22.40
CA ASN A 85 -2.60 -0.28 -23.22
C ASN A 85 -2.97 0.15 -24.65
N SER A 86 -2.56 1.34 -25.06
CA SER A 86 -2.75 1.78 -26.44
C SER A 86 -1.94 0.93 -27.45
N LYS A 87 -2.46 0.75 -28.64
CA LYS A 87 -1.82 -0.08 -29.69
C LYS A 87 -0.33 0.26 -29.94
N PRO A 88 0.09 1.55 -30.00
CA PRO A 88 1.50 1.88 -30.21
C PRO A 88 2.42 1.54 -29.01
N ALA A 89 1.85 1.31 -27.83
CA ALA A 89 2.62 0.96 -26.62
C ALA A 89 2.92 -0.55 -26.53
N ARG A 90 2.33 -1.34 -27.38
CA ARG A 90 2.47 -2.82 -27.36
C ARG A 90 3.67 -3.26 -28.21
N PRO A 91 4.33 -4.39 -27.86
CA PRO A 91 4.15 -5.12 -26.61
C PRO A 91 4.69 -4.34 -25.40
N GLN A 92 4.01 -4.49 -24.25
CA GLN A 92 4.49 -3.92 -23.01
C GLN A 92 5.70 -4.71 -22.47
N TRP A 93 6.59 -4.02 -21.74
CA TRP A 93 7.68 -4.70 -21.06
C TRP A 93 7.18 -5.24 -19.71
N GLY A 94 7.39 -6.52 -19.47
CA GLY A 94 7.00 -7.19 -18.22
C GLY A 94 5.53 -7.66 -18.18
N LEU A 95 4.87 -7.85 -19.33
CA LEU A 95 3.44 -8.17 -19.42
C LEU A 95 2.99 -9.40 -18.61
N CYS A 96 3.86 -10.41 -18.45
CA CYS A 96 3.51 -11.66 -17.77
C CYS A 96 3.96 -11.71 -16.31
N THR A 97 4.35 -10.58 -15.71
CA THR A 97 4.94 -10.56 -14.37
C THR A 97 4.02 -10.05 -13.25
N PRO A 98 2.98 -9.21 -13.50
CA PRO A 98 2.11 -8.76 -12.42
C PRO A 98 1.25 -9.90 -11.86
N ASP A 99 0.94 -9.81 -10.56
CA ASP A 99 0.05 -10.74 -9.86
C ASP A 99 -1.41 -10.49 -10.25
N ILE A 100 -1.82 -9.21 -10.38
CA ILE A 100 -3.16 -8.79 -10.81
C ILE A 100 -3.02 -7.68 -11.83
N VAL A 101 -3.91 -7.66 -12.81
CA VAL A 101 -4.07 -6.57 -13.78
C VAL A 101 -5.48 -6.04 -13.71
N PHE A 102 -5.64 -4.76 -13.37
CA PHE A 102 -6.88 -4.03 -13.58
C PHE A 102 -6.79 -3.28 -14.90
N GLU A 103 -7.79 -3.43 -15.75
CA GLU A 103 -7.91 -2.65 -16.98
C GLU A 103 -9.12 -1.74 -16.90
N GLY A 104 -8.92 -0.45 -17.15
CA GLY A 104 -9.96 0.56 -17.12
C GLY A 104 -9.96 1.42 -18.38
N VAL A 105 -11.15 1.82 -18.80
CA VAL A 105 -11.33 2.78 -19.91
C VAL A 105 -10.91 4.17 -19.45
N THR A 106 -10.16 4.87 -20.30
CA THR A 106 -9.76 6.25 -20.10
C THR A 106 -10.30 7.13 -21.23
N GLU A 107 -9.65 8.23 -21.55
CA GLU A 107 -10.09 9.15 -22.59
C GLU A 107 -10.15 8.49 -23.98
N ALA A 108 -11.11 8.89 -24.79
CA ALA A 108 -11.28 8.48 -26.18
C ALA A 108 -11.42 6.95 -26.38
N GLY A 109 -11.96 6.24 -25.39
CA GLY A 109 -12.14 4.78 -25.45
C GLY A 109 -10.83 3.98 -25.41
N ILE A 110 -9.71 4.62 -25.07
CA ILE A 110 -8.43 3.93 -24.84
C ILE A 110 -8.43 3.35 -23.44
N THR A 111 -7.93 2.12 -23.27
CA THR A 111 -7.77 1.52 -21.95
C THR A 111 -6.35 1.76 -21.40
N ARG A 112 -6.24 1.71 -20.08
CA ARG A 112 -4.99 1.61 -19.32
C ARG A 112 -5.06 0.47 -18.36
N MET A 113 -3.91 0.01 -17.94
CA MET A 113 -3.80 -1.05 -16.95
C MET A 113 -3.13 -0.54 -15.68
N LEU A 114 -3.58 -1.05 -14.55
CA LEU A 114 -2.89 -0.98 -13.28
C LEU A 114 -2.35 -2.39 -13.00
N TRP A 115 -1.03 -2.51 -12.98
CA TRP A 115 -0.35 -3.77 -12.69
C TRP A 115 0.04 -3.82 -11.22
N LEU A 116 -0.40 -4.84 -10.52
CA LEU A 116 -0.11 -5.04 -9.11
C LEU A 116 0.93 -6.12 -8.91
N TYR A 117 1.88 -5.84 -8.05
CA TYR A 117 2.92 -6.76 -7.60
C TYR A 117 2.87 -6.83 -6.08
N SER A 118 2.66 -8.00 -5.51
CA SER A 118 2.65 -8.21 -4.05
C SER A 118 4.04 -8.06 -3.42
N ASP A 119 5.09 -8.25 -4.21
CA ASP A 119 6.49 -8.06 -3.82
C ASP A 119 7.25 -7.29 -4.90
N ILE A 120 8.05 -6.31 -4.49
CA ILE A 120 8.92 -5.54 -5.38
C ILE A 120 9.87 -6.46 -6.19
N ASN A 121 10.24 -7.61 -5.64
CA ASN A 121 11.11 -8.57 -6.30
C ASN A 121 10.47 -9.27 -7.50
N LYS A 122 9.14 -9.22 -7.64
CA LYS A 122 8.41 -9.71 -8.83
C LYS A 122 8.48 -8.74 -10.01
N ILE A 123 8.85 -7.48 -9.76
CA ILE A 123 8.97 -6.47 -10.83
C ILE A 123 10.18 -6.82 -11.69
N PRO A 124 10.03 -6.88 -13.02
CA PRO A 124 11.12 -7.21 -13.93
C PRO A 124 12.13 -6.05 -14.04
N ASP A 125 13.28 -6.34 -14.67
CA ASP A 125 14.31 -5.34 -14.93
C ASP A 125 13.84 -4.19 -15.86
N LYS A 126 12.71 -4.37 -16.54
CA LYS A 126 12.07 -3.34 -17.34
C LYS A 126 10.56 -3.51 -17.30
N VAL A 127 9.84 -2.48 -16.81
CA VAL A 127 8.37 -2.46 -16.73
C VAL A 127 7.81 -1.20 -17.41
N GLY A 128 6.81 -1.37 -18.23
CA GLY A 128 6.16 -0.30 -19.03
C GLY A 128 5.59 -0.83 -20.35
N SER A 129 5.15 0.01 -21.24
CA SER A 129 5.27 1.48 -21.28
C SER A 129 4.40 2.13 -20.19
N LEU A 130 5.01 2.97 -19.36
CA LEU A 130 4.31 3.67 -18.30
C LEU A 130 3.40 4.77 -18.83
N ARG A 131 2.33 5.08 -18.09
CA ARG A 131 1.39 6.11 -18.48
C ARG A 131 0.83 6.87 -17.27
N SER A 132 0.04 7.90 -17.60
CA SER A 132 -0.50 8.84 -16.62
C SER A 132 -1.55 8.21 -15.71
N ALA A 133 -1.48 8.54 -14.44
CA ALA A 133 -2.46 8.19 -13.42
C ALA A 133 -3.89 8.68 -13.77
N ARG A 134 -4.89 7.93 -13.31
CA ARG A 134 -6.30 8.31 -13.25
C ARG A 134 -6.81 8.09 -11.84
N HIS A 135 -7.83 8.85 -11.44
CA HIS A 135 -8.34 8.82 -10.07
C HIS A 135 -8.79 7.42 -9.66
N ASP A 136 -9.42 6.65 -10.55
CA ASP A 136 -9.85 5.27 -10.31
C ASP A 136 -8.69 4.36 -9.89
N PHE A 137 -7.54 4.49 -10.56
CA PHE A 137 -6.33 3.74 -10.23
C PHE A 137 -5.69 4.19 -8.91
N VAL A 138 -5.81 5.47 -8.57
CA VAL A 138 -5.37 5.99 -7.27
C VAL A 138 -6.21 5.37 -6.15
N GLU A 139 -7.53 5.27 -6.33
CA GLU A 139 -8.45 4.66 -5.36
C GLU A 139 -8.16 3.16 -5.16
N ILE A 140 -7.89 2.43 -6.24
CA ILE A 140 -7.51 1.01 -6.16
C ILE A 140 -6.17 0.87 -5.40
N ALA A 141 -5.17 1.70 -5.73
CA ALA A 141 -3.86 1.65 -5.07
C ALA A 141 -3.97 2.00 -3.58
N GLU A 142 -4.76 3.00 -3.20
CA GLU A 142 -5.03 3.37 -1.82
C GLU A 142 -5.72 2.23 -1.06
N GLY A 143 -6.79 1.65 -1.64
CA GLY A 143 -7.53 0.55 -1.04
C GLY A 143 -6.68 -0.69 -0.77
N LEU A 144 -5.59 -0.86 -1.52
CA LEU A 144 -4.61 -1.93 -1.34
C LEU A 144 -3.39 -1.52 -0.49
N ASP A 145 -3.36 -0.30 0.05
CA ASP A 145 -2.17 0.30 0.68
C ASP A 145 -0.93 0.19 -0.22
N ALA A 146 -1.11 0.19 -1.55
CA ALA A 146 -0.04 0.02 -2.51
C ALA A 146 0.78 1.31 -2.71
N ILE A 147 2.05 1.15 -3.08
CA ILE A 147 2.90 2.25 -3.55
C ILE A 147 2.58 2.47 -5.03
N PHE A 148 2.25 3.70 -5.41
CA PHE A 148 1.71 4.02 -6.72
C PHE A 148 2.79 4.55 -7.67
N VAL A 149 3.03 3.86 -8.79
CA VAL A 149 4.07 4.19 -9.77
C VAL A 149 3.40 4.57 -11.10
N HIS A 150 3.66 5.77 -11.58
CA HIS A 150 3.00 6.29 -12.78
C HIS A 150 3.87 7.32 -13.51
N TRP A 151 3.45 7.75 -14.69
CA TRP A 151 4.14 8.80 -15.44
C TRP A 151 3.20 9.93 -15.81
N GLY A 152 3.13 10.94 -14.97
CA GLY A 152 2.16 12.02 -15.08
C GLY A 152 0.76 11.60 -14.61
N GLY A 153 -0.18 12.52 -14.67
CA GLY A 153 -1.54 12.28 -14.22
C GLY A 153 -2.54 13.27 -14.79
N SER A 154 -3.83 12.93 -14.71
CA SER A 154 -4.90 13.91 -14.87
C SER A 154 -4.95 14.84 -13.66
N LYS A 155 -5.58 16.00 -13.79
CA LYS A 155 -5.82 16.91 -12.67
C LYS A 155 -6.51 16.18 -11.49
N TYR A 156 -7.51 15.36 -11.80
CA TYR A 156 -8.27 14.60 -10.79
C TYR A 156 -7.42 13.53 -10.12
N ALA A 157 -6.50 12.87 -10.85
CA ALA A 157 -5.57 11.92 -10.25
C ALA A 157 -4.61 12.60 -9.27
N TYR A 158 -4.05 13.76 -9.62
CA TYR A 158 -3.18 14.51 -8.70
C TYR A 158 -3.94 15.03 -7.47
N SER A 159 -5.19 15.51 -7.64
CA SER A 159 -6.03 15.84 -6.49
C SER A 159 -6.22 14.63 -5.58
N ALA A 160 -6.59 13.47 -6.12
CA ALA A 160 -6.80 12.24 -5.35
C ALA A 160 -5.53 11.78 -4.62
N ILE A 161 -4.35 11.81 -5.28
CA ILE A 161 -3.06 11.48 -4.65
C ILE A 161 -2.82 12.39 -3.44
N SER A 162 -3.02 13.70 -3.61
CA SER A 162 -2.78 14.69 -2.55
C SER A 162 -3.79 14.58 -1.41
N GLU A 163 -5.08 14.51 -1.72
CA GLU A 163 -6.18 14.49 -0.73
C GLU A 163 -6.16 13.20 0.10
N ARG A 164 -5.79 12.07 -0.51
CA ARG A 164 -5.75 10.75 0.13
C ARG A 164 -4.36 10.39 0.68
N ASN A 165 -3.38 11.30 0.49
CA ASN A 165 -2.00 11.10 0.92
C ASN A 165 -1.41 9.76 0.44
N VAL A 166 -1.59 9.48 -0.86
CA VAL A 166 -1.07 8.26 -1.48
C VAL A 166 0.41 8.41 -1.78
N ASP A 167 1.22 7.48 -1.31
CA ASP A 167 2.65 7.44 -1.64
C ASP A 167 2.85 7.09 -3.12
N ASP A 168 3.46 8.00 -3.89
CA ASP A 168 3.65 7.82 -5.32
C ASP A 168 5.08 8.07 -5.82
N LEU A 169 5.39 7.47 -6.96
CA LEU A 169 6.55 7.76 -7.78
C LEU A 169 6.08 8.24 -9.16
N ASP A 170 6.26 9.54 -9.45
CA ASP A 170 5.88 10.13 -10.73
C ASP A 170 7.09 10.30 -11.67
N GLY A 171 7.03 9.66 -12.84
CA GLY A 171 8.04 9.75 -13.88
C GLY A 171 8.26 11.17 -14.45
N ARG A 172 7.32 12.10 -14.25
CA ARG A 172 7.52 13.52 -14.63
C ARG A 172 8.53 14.19 -13.71
N SER A 173 8.50 13.87 -12.42
CA SER A 173 9.38 14.46 -11.41
C SER A 173 10.77 13.83 -11.39
N TYR A 174 10.90 12.57 -11.83
CA TYR A 174 12.11 11.77 -11.65
C TYR A 174 12.67 11.18 -12.95
N LEU A 175 12.41 11.83 -14.10
CA LEU A 175 12.98 11.45 -15.40
C LEU A 175 14.52 11.43 -15.35
N GLY A 176 15.11 10.37 -15.90
CA GLY A 176 16.56 10.16 -15.93
C GLY A 176 17.14 9.67 -14.60
N ARG A 177 16.32 9.58 -13.53
CA ARG A 177 16.75 9.14 -12.20
C ARG A 177 16.14 7.78 -11.84
N TYR A 178 14.82 7.68 -11.90
CA TYR A 178 14.07 6.43 -11.64
C TYR A 178 13.17 6.03 -12.79
N PHE A 179 13.03 6.91 -13.78
CA PHE A 179 12.24 6.71 -14.98
C PHE A 179 13.05 7.04 -16.23
N PHE A 180 12.87 6.25 -17.27
CA PHE A 180 13.70 6.31 -18.46
C PHE A 180 12.85 6.28 -19.72
N ARG A 181 13.43 6.74 -20.85
CA ARG A 181 12.86 6.59 -22.17
C ARG A 181 13.67 5.56 -22.95
N ASP A 182 12.97 4.57 -23.49
CA ASP A 182 13.59 3.58 -24.36
C ASP A 182 14.11 4.26 -25.64
N LYS A 183 15.37 4.07 -25.94
CA LYS A 183 16.04 4.68 -27.09
C LYS A 183 15.96 3.79 -28.35
N GLU A 184 15.66 2.51 -28.17
CA GLU A 184 15.61 1.54 -29.26
C GLU A 184 14.22 1.50 -29.92
N ARG A 185 13.15 1.74 -29.16
CA ARG A 185 11.78 1.81 -29.68
C ARG A 185 11.53 3.13 -30.40
N THR A 186 12.19 3.36 -31.53
CA THR A 186 12.15 4.62 -32.27
C THR A 186 10.92 4.79 -33.16
N ASN A 187 10.22 3.70 -33.48
CA ASN A 187 9.06 3.64 -34.38
C ASN A 187 7.74 4.11 -33.75
N VAL A 188 7.75 4.57 -32.50
CA VAL A 188 6.57 5.08 -31.79
C VAL A 188 6.87 6.43 -31.13
N ALA A 189 5.82 7.19 -30.85
CA ALA A 189 5.93 8.48 -30.17
C ALA A 189 6.56 8.33 -28.77
N ILE A 190 7.22 9.39 -28.30
CA ILE A 190 8.04 9.38 -27.09
C ILE A 190 7.25 8.98 -25.83
N GLU A 191 5.96 9.30 -25.76
CA GLU A 191 5.08 8.94 -24.67
C GLU A 191 4.84 7.43 -24.54
N HIS A 192 5.12 6.64 -25.56
CA HIS A 192 5.01 5.17 -25.54
C HIS A 192 6.34 4.47 -25.22
N ARG A 193 7.38 5.24 -24.86
CA ARG A 193 8.74 4.74 -24.60
C ARG A 193 9.10 4.77 -23.11
N GLY A 194 8.21 5.23 -22.24
CA GLY A 194 8.48 5.39 -20.82
C GLY A 194 8.56 4.05 -20.10
N TYR A 195 9.62 3.82 -19.32
CA TYR A 195 9.75 2.64 -18.48
C TYR A 195 10.45 2.97 -17.16
N THR A 196 10.34 2.06 -16.22
CA THR A 196 11.16 2.01 -15.02
C THR A 196 11.71 0.59 -14.81
N THR A 197 12.49 0.40 -13.77
CA THR A 197 13.07 -0.88 -13.40
C THR A 197 12.82 -1.16 -11.92
N ARG A 198 12.87 -2.42 -11.50
CA ARG A 198 12.81 -2.78 -10.08
C ARG A 198 13.82 -2.00 -9.25
N GLU A 199 15.08 -1.97 -9.69
CA GLU A 199 16.15 -1.26 -9.00
C GLU A 199 15.89 0.25 -8.89
N ALA A 200 15.36 0.86 -9.94
CA ALA A 200 15.03 2.29 -9.94
C ALA A 200 13.88 2.63 -9.00
N ILE A 201 12.84 1.79 -8.96
CA ILE A 201 11.75 1.91 -7.98
C ILE A 201 12.33 1.81 -6.56
N ASP A 202 13.11 0.77 -6.26
CA ASP A 202 13.69 0.53 -4.95
C ASP A 202 14.55 1.71 -4.46
N LYS A 203 15.41 2.24 -5.34
CA LYS A 203 16.20 3.46 -5.08
C LYS A 203 15.31 4.68 -4.83
N GLY A 204 14.23 4.83 -5.60
CA GLY A 204 13.26 5.90 -5.44
C GLY A 204 12.58 5.85 -4.07
N LEU A 205 12.07 4.70 -3.68
CA LEU A 205 11.44 4.48 -2.39
C LEU A 205 12.37 4.83 -1.23
N THR A 206 13.63 4.38 -1.31
CA THR A 206 14.64 4.68 -0.29
C THR A 206 14.96 6.18 -0.21
N LYS A 207 15.13 6.83 -1.36
CA LYS A 207 15.53 8.25 -1.41
C LYS A 207 14.44 9.21 -0.97
N LEU A 208 13.18 8.83 -1.20
CA LEU A 208 12.00 9.64 -0.85
C LEU A 208 11.40 9.26 0.51
N ASP A 209 12.04 8.32 1.21
CA ASP A 209 11.59 7.80 2.51
C ASP A 209 10.14 7.28 2.47
N ILE A 210 9.77 6.62 1.36
CA ILE A 210 8.45 6.04 1.19
C ILE A 210 8.32 4.78 2.04
N ARG A 211 7.27 4.72 2.85
CA ARG A 211 6.94 3.60 3.71
C ARG A 211 6.81 2.30 2.90
N ARG A 212 7.52 1.26 3.33
CA ARG A 212 7.55 -0.06 2.65
C ARG A 212 6.66 -1.10 3.30
N ASP A 213 6.32 -0.90 4.56
CA ASP A 213 5.51 -1.84 5.33
C ASP A 213 4.04 -1.45 5.27
N ILE A 214 3.15 -2.43 5.26
CA ILE A 214 1.70 -2.22 5.33
C ILE A 214 1.35 -1.46 6.61
N LYS A 215 0.39 -0.54 6.53
CA LYS A 215 -0.07 0.23 7.70
C LYS A 215 -0.67 -0.68 8.76
N SER A 216 -0.45 -0.34 10.03
CA SER A 216 -1.07 -1.05 11.14
C SER A 216 -2.60 -1.04 11.00
N GLY A 217 -3.23 -2.19 11.25
CA GLY A 217 -4.68 -2.34 11.14
C GLY A 217 -5.22 -2.42 9.70
N TYR A 218 -4.37 -2.49 8.69
CA TYR A 218 -4.81 -2.73 7.32
C TYR A 218 -5.47 -4.10 7.20
N GLN A 219 -6.62 -4.12 6.54
CA GLN A 219 -7.31 -5.35 6.16
C GLN A 219 -7.36 -5.45 4.64
N SER A 220 -6.89 -6.57 4.10
CA SER A 220 -6.97 -6.81 2.66
C SER A 220 -8.44 -6.85 2.21
N PRO A 221 -8.80 -6.23 1.08
CA PRO A 221 -10.12 -6.39 0.49
C PRO A 221 -10.32 -7.79 -0.11
N PHE A 222 -9.26 -8.57 -0.26
CA PHE A 222 -9.32 -9.93 -0.77
C PHE A 222 -9.43 -10.93 0.37
N ALA A 223 -10.39 -11.86 0.23
CA ALA A 223 -10.54 -13.03 1.07
C ALA A 223 -10.32 -14.28 0.22
N PHE A 224 -9.45 -15.16 0.65
CA PHE A 224 -9.14 -16.39 -0.05
C PHE A 224 -9.74 -17.58 0.68
N VAL A 225 -10.29 -18.52 -0.06
CA VAL A 225 -10.75 -19.81 0.47
C VAL A 225 -9.64 -20.84 0.31
N SER A 226 -9.53 -21.79 1.25
CA SER A 226 -8.58 -22.89 1.12
C SER A 226 -8.94 -23.78 -0.08
N GLU A 227 -7.95 -24.40 -0.69
CA GLU A 227 -8.17 -25.36 -1.80
C GLU A 227 -9.08 -26.53 -1.41
N SER A 228 -9.09 -26.88 -0.12
CA SER A 228 -9.97 -27.92 0.44
C SER A 228 -11.39 -27.48 0.69
N SER A 229 -11.69 -26.17 0.63
CA SER A 229 -13.05 -25.68 0.80
C SER A 229 -13.88 -26.00 -0.43
N PRO A 230 -15.06 -26.62 -0.27
CA PRO A 230 -15.96 -26.87 -1.42
C PRO A 230 -16.32 -25.50 -2.04
N ARG A 231 -16.01 -25.34 -3.31
CA ARG A 231 -16.46 -24.20 -4.09
C ARG A 231 -17.98 -24.33 -4.27
N THR A 232 -18.74 -23.82 -3.30
CA THR A 232 -20.18 -23.65 -3.51
C THR A 232 -20.30 -22.55 -4.56
N PRO A 233 -20.86 -22.83 -5.75
CA PRO A 233 -21.16 -21.77 -6.69
C PRO A 233 -22.04 -20.76 -5.93
N ALA A 234 -21.58 -19.54 -5.74
CA ALA A 234 -22.47 -18.48 -5.33
C ALA A 234 -23.61 -18.50 -6.33
N GLY A 235 -24.87 -18.69 -5.86
CA GLY A 235 -26.05 -18.89 -6.70
C GLY A 235 -26.46 -17.65 -7.52
N GLY A 236 -25.49 -17.01 -8.15
CA GLY A 236 -25.62 -15.95 -9.12
C GLY A 236 -25.35 -16.53 -10.50
N ALA A 237 -26.38 -16.68 -11.33
CA ALA A 237 -26.21 -16.94 -12.74
C ALA A 237 -25.24 -15.86 -13.30
N CYS A 238 -24.07 -16.30 -13.74
CA CYS A 238 -23.21 -15.46 -14.58
C CYS A 238 -23.99 -15.31 -15.90
N SER A 239 -24.74 -14.23 -16.04
CA SER A 239 -25.32 -13.86 -17.33
C SER A 239 -24.12 -13.52 -18.24
N ARG A 240 -23.85 -14.38 -19.20
CA ARG A 240 -22.96 -14.05 -20.31
C ARG A 240 -23.55 -12.83 -21.02
N ILE A 241 -22.80 -11.75 -21.02
CA ILE A 241 -23.01 -10.61 -21.91
C ILE A 241 -22.44 -10.97 -23.28
#